data_8f791d42ac820649d8351f3634c2595b
#
_entry.id   8f791d42ac820649d8351f3634c2595b
#
_cell.length_a   1.000
_cell.length_b   1.000
_cell.length_c   1.000
_cell.angle_alpha   90.00
_cell.angle_beta   90.00
_cell.angle_gamma   90.00
#
_symmetry.space_group_name_H-M   'P 1'
#
loop_
_entity.id
_entity.type
_entity.pdbx_description
1 polymer ?
#
loop_
_entity_poly.entity_id
_entity_poly.type
_entity_poly.pdbx_seq_one_letter_code
_entity_poly.pdbx_strand_id
1 'polypeptide(L)'
;MKLMLIGYALSLMFALLMVVRVWRASTLDGVLTLLVPFYFIVALIKYWGDPDHNIRFHVLGMLVCSGIAYYGATRVARDVAQEMLGTPEQRQAMIEELRKEGVSLTPEQEAALQSDDPEVVLETMQQIDQQFGNSDGDDGSSEGVATADTQPRDAEFDNPRPVAVQERPAEVLSYAEAARRAVFNRGRYTRDAIGVSIDVPSKFRLISATDARRLDRSRGRSEDPRVLAWVIHERLSLADPDAWHVTARWNSDGWVGTTPLDGPALLEAALANKTPTPRVLVSQGELIGYAAAPRFEDQVLDWAEERVLVNSDEQVVDCHALRLGRRGALEFSIVGMPTKSLALCHETVRLLATRSSFMPGKEYPSAAPAEGLRAPYTVATLATHAP
;
A
#
# COMPACT_ATOMS: atom_id res chain seq x y z
N MET A 1 7.46 -8.94 -22.50
CA MET A 1 8.17 -7.76 -21.98
C MET A 1 9.16 -7.13 -22.96
N LYS A 2 10.17 -7.84 -23.53
CA LYS A 2 11.15 -7.23 -24.46
C LYS A 2 10.53 -6.56 -25.68
N LEU A 3 9.55 -7.19 -26.33
CA LEU A 3 8.87 -6.65 -27.52
C LEU A 3 8.11 -5.34 -27.21
N MET A 4 7.45 -5.25 -26.08
CA MET A 4 6.76 -4.06 -25.59
C MET A 4 7.74 -2.89 -25.39
N LEU A 5 8.87 -3.14 -24.72
CA LEU A 5 9.90 -2.11 -24.48
C LEU A 5 10.53 -1.62 -25.78
N ILE A 6 10.79 -2.52 -26.73
CA ILE A 6 11.30 -2.15 -28.06
C ILE A 6 10.29 -1.28 -28.80
N GLY A 7 9.00 -1.64 -28.79
CA GLY A 7 7.94 -0.86 -29.41
C GLY A 7 7.83 0.56 -28.83
N TYR A 8 7.88 0.71 -27.51
CA TYR A 8 7.87 2.03 -26.86
C TYR A 8 9.12 2.85 -27.16
N ALA A 9 10.31 2.24 -27.13
CA ALA A 9 11.55 2.95 -27.44
C ALA A 9 11.56 3.48 -28.87
N LEU A 10 11.12 2.66 -29.84
CA LEU A 10 11.01 3.07 -31.23
C LEU A 10 9.93 4.16 -31.44
N SER A 11 8.78 4.04 -30.78
CA SER A 11 7.72 5.06 -30.83
C SER A 11 8.22 6.40 -30.29
N LEU A 12 8.94 6.40 -29.17
CA LEU A 12 9.57 7.61 -28.61
C LEU A 12 10.62 8.20 -29.54
N MET A 13 11.43 7.37 -30.20
CA MET A 13 12.40 7.82 -31.18
C MET A 13 11.72 8.53 -32.37
N PHE A 14 10.63 7.97 -32.93
CA PHE A 14 9.88 8.61 -33.98
C PHE A 14 9.23 9.93 -33.55
N ALA A 15 8.70 9.99 -32.30
CA ALA A 15 8.16 11.21 -31.70
C ALA A 15 9.25 12.31 -31.62
N LEU A 16 10.44 11.97 -31.12
CA LEU A 16 11.57 12.91 -31.04
C LEU A 16 12.03 13.39 -32.41
N LEU A 17 12.12 12.49 -33.41
CA LEU A 17 12.46 12.87 -34.80
C LEU A 17 11.41 13.81 -35.38
N MET A 18 10.13 13.62 -35.08
CA MET A 18 9.06 14.52 -35.48
C MET A 18 9.25 15.92 -34.86
N VAL A 19 9.51 16.00 -33.55
CA VAL A 19 9.77 17.28 -32.87
C VAL A 19 10.97 18.00 -33.49
N VAL A 20 12.07 17.30 -33.78
CA VAL A 20 13.26 17.89 -34.44
C VAL A 20 12.92 18.41 -35.83
N ARG A 21 12.06 17.72 -36.59
CA ARG A 21 11.61 18.18 -37.92
C ARG A 21 10.77 19.44 -37.81
N VAL A 22 9.80 19.48 -36.91
CA VAL A 22 8.97 20.67 -36.63
C VAL A 22 9.84 21.83 -36.16
N TRP A 23 10.86 21.58 -35.32
CA TRP A 23 11.81 22.59 -34.87
C TRP A 23 12.62 23.21 -36.02
N ARG A 24 13.03 22.40 -37.01
CA ARG A 24 13.73 22.88 -38.20
C ARG A 24 12.85 23.71 -39.12
N ALA A 25 11.52 23.45 -39.12
CA ALA A 25 10.56 24.24 -39.89
C ALA A 25 10.23 25.58 -39.20
N SER A 26 10.08 25.57 -37.88
CA SER A 26 9.80 26.76 -37.06
C SER A 26 10.22 26.49 -35.62
N THR A 27 11.14 27.31 -35.11
CA THR A 27 11.62 27.20 -33.72
C THR A 27 10.47 27.38 -32.72
N LEU A 28 9.53 28.30 -33.01
CA LEU A 28 8.37 28.53 -32.14
C LEU A 28 7.45 27.30 -32.08
N ASP A 29 7.13 26.73 -33.25
CA ASP A 29 6.27 25.54 -33.30
C ASP A 29 6.95 24.32 -32.66
N GLY A 30 8.28 24.20 -32.78
CA GLY A 30 9.05 23.16 -32.10
C GLY A 30 8.98 23.28 -30.59
N VAL A 31 9.17 24.48 -30.05
CA VAL A 31 9.05 24.75 -28.61
C VAL A 31 7.63 24.49 -28.13
N LEU A 32 6.61 24.95 -28.82
CA LEU A 32 5.21 24.74 -28.47
C LEU A 32 4.82 23.25 -28.53
N THR A 33 5.34 22.50 -29.52
CA THR A 33 5.09 21.05 -29.61
C THR A 33 5.68 20.28 -28.42
N LEU A 34 6.79 20.78 -27.88
CA LEU A 34 7.44 20.17 -26.70
C LEU A 34 6.72 20.52 -25.37
N LEU A 35 6.27 21.78 -25.23
CA LEU A 35 5.74 22.31 -23.99
C LEU A 35 4.22 22.14 -23.83
N VAL A 36 3.49 22.12 -24.96
CA VAL A 36 2.02 22.05 -24.96
C VAL A 36 1.55 20.71 -25.52
N PRO A 37 1.02 19.81 -24.70
CA PRO A 37 0.69 18.44 -25.11
C PRO A 37 -0.24 18.33 -26.32
N PHE A 38 -1.15 19.27 -26.51
CA PHE A 38 -2.10 19.26 -27.63
C PHE A 38 -1.60 20.03 -28.88
N TYR A 39 -0.51 20.83 -28.79
CA TYR A 39 0.03 21.57 -29.91
C TYR A 39 0.62 20.66 -31.00
N PHE A 40 1.02 19.47 -30.61
CA PHE A 40 1.46 18.42 -31.54
C PHE A 40 0.40 18.14 -32.61
N ILE A 41 -0.92 18.18 -32.28
CA ILE A 41 -2.01 18.00 -33.26
C ILE A 41 -2.04 19.17 -34.25
N VAL A 42 -1.86 20.39 -33.73
CA VAL A 42 -1.80 21.58 -34.57
C VAL A 42 -0.60 21.54 -35.54
N ALA A 43 0.57 21.16 -35.00
CA ALA A 43 1.77 20.98 -35.82
C ALA A 43 1.59 19.86 -36.86
N LEU A 44 0.93 18.76 -36.48
CA LEU A 44 0.59 17.68 -37.37
C LEU A 44 -0.27 18.17 -38.59
N ILE A 45 -1.34 18.91 -38.31
CA ILE A 45 -2.25 19.44 -39.33
C ILE A 45 -1.51 20.45 -40.24
N LYS A 46 -0.74 21.35 -39.59
CA LYS A 46 -0.01 22.44 -40.31
C LYS A 46 1.04 21.90 -41.29
N TYR A 47 1.78 20.87 -40.88
CA TYR A 47 2.91 20.32 -41.68
C TYR A 47 2.57 19.02 -42.40
N TRP A 48 1.30 18.56 -42.37
CA TRP A 48 0.88 17.29 -42.97
C TRP A 48 1.11 17.20 -44.46
N GLY A 49 0.94 18.32 -45.19
CA GLY A 49 1.06 18.40 -46.63
C GLY A 49 2.45 18.82 -47.14
N ASP A 50 3.37 19.12 -46.22
CA ASP A 50 4.68 19.65 -46.58
C ASP A 50 5.62 18.53 -47.08
N PRO A 51 6.04 18.55 -48.35
CA PRO A 51 6.91 17.54 -48.94
C PRO A 51 8.32 17.54 -48.35
N ASP A 52 8.80 18.69 -47.85
CA ASP A 52 10.17 18.85 -47.36
C ASP A 52 10.33 18.28 -45.92
N HIS A 53 9.24 18.17 -45.17
CA HIS A 53 9.31 17.75 -43.76
C HIS A 53 8.94 16.28 -43.48
N ASN A 54 8.31 15.58 -44.45
CA ASN A 54 7.99 14.13 -44.42
C ASN A 54 7.39 13.63 -43.08
N ILE A 55 6.60 14.47 -42.40
CA ILE A 55 6.01 14.17 -41.07
C ILE A 55 5.15 12.90 -41.11
N ARG A 56 4.51 12.61 -42.25
CA ARG A 56 3.68 11.41 -42.46
C ARG A 56 4.41 10.12 -42.13
N PHE A 57 5.69 9.99 -42.48
CA PHE A 57 6.48 8.79 -42.18
C PHE A 57 6.76 8.64 -40.69
N HIS A 58 6.98 9.75 -39.98
CA HIS A 58 7.21 9.71 -38.53
C HIS A 58 5.94 9.32 -37.76
N VAL A 59 4.79 9.84 -38.20
CA VAL A 59 3.47 9.48 -37.62
C VAL A 59 3.15 8.03 -37.90
N LEU A 60 3.35 7.56 -39.14
CA LEU A 60 3.13 6.16 -39.48
C LEU A 60 4.05 5.24 -38.68
N GLY A 61 5.35 5.58 -38.57
CA GLY A 61 6.31 4.85 -37.78
C GLY A 61 5.90 4.78 -36.28
N MET A 62 5.45 5.89 -35.70
CA MET A 62 4.96 5.96 -34.35
C MET A 62 3.71 5.06 -34.11
N LEU A 63 2.74 5.08 -35.05
CA LEU A 63 1.54 4.25 -34.98
C LEU A 63 1.87 2.76 -35.06
N VAL A 64 2.75 2.36 -35.99
CA VAL A 64 3.19 0.96 -36.12
C VAL A 64 3.91 0.50 -34.86
N CYS A 65 4.85 1.30 -34.35
CA CYS A 65 5.59 0.96 -33.13
C CYS A 65 4.69 0.91 -31.87
N SER A 66 3.70 1.81 -31.79
CA SER A 66 2.69 1.79 -30.73
C SER A 66 1.80 0.54 -30.82
N GLY A 67 1.44 0.10 -32.03
CA GLY A 67 0.73 -1.16 -32.26
C GLY A 67 1.54 -2.38 -31.79
N ILE A 68 2.84 -2.39 -32.08
CA ILE A 68 3.74 -3.47 -31.60
C ILE A 68 3.85 -3.46 -30.07
N ALA A 69 3.95 -2.28 -29.45
CA ALA A 69 3.99 -2.14 -28.00
C ALA A 69 2.69 -2.63 -27.35
N TYR A 70 1.54 -2.26 -27.92
CA TYR A 70 0.22 -2.70 -27.47
C TYR A 70 0.07 -4.23 -27.55
N TYR A 71 0.44 -4.81 -28.69
CA TYR A 71 0.42 -6.27 -28.87
C TYR A 71 1.36 -6.99 -27.89
N GLY A 72 2.54 -6.42 -27.62
CA GLY A 72 3.45 -6.94 -26.60
C GLY A 72 2.87 -6.86 -25.20
N ALA A 73 2.16 -5.77 -24.86
CA ALA A 73 1.50 -5.58 -23.59
C ALA A 73 0.34 -6.59 -23.37
N THR A 74 -0.50 -6.81 -24.40
CA THR A 74 -1.60 -7.78 -24.31
C THR A 74 -1.11 -9.22 -24.15
N ARG A 75 0.02 -9.58 -24.79
CA ARG A 75 0.64 -10.90 -24.55
C ARG A 75 1.12 -11.05 -23.12
N VAL A 76 1.85 -10.07 -22.60
CA VAL A 76 2.32 -10.11 -21.20
C VAL A 76 1.15 -10.18 -20.24
N ALA A 77 0.07 -9.42 -20.47
CA ALA A 77 -1.13 -9.48 -19.64
C ALA A 77 -1.79 -10.87 -19.66
N ARG A 78 -1.83 -11.53 -20.83
CA ARG A 78 -2.35 -12.90 -20.93
C ARG A 78 -1.45 -13.91 -20.21
N ASP A 79 -0.13 -13.82 -20.39
CA ASP A 79 0.82 -14.70 -19.72
C ASP A 79 0.70 -14.60 -18.19
N VAL A 80 0.59 -13.37 -17.67
CA VAL A 80 0.38 -13.10 -16.24
C VAL A 80 -0.99 -13.61 -15.77
N ALA A 81 -2.05 -13.40 -16.55
CA ALA A 81 -3.37 -13.91 -16.21
C ALA A 81 -3.41 -15.45 -16.17
N GLN A 82 -2.73 -16.12 -17.10
CA GLN A 82 -2.61 -17.58 -17.09
C GLN A 82 -1.80 -18.08 -15.89
N GLU A 83 -0.74 -17.37 -15.50
CA GLU A 83 0.04 -17.69 -14.32
C GLU A 83 -0.77 -17.51 -13.02
N MET A 84 -1.64 -16.49 -12.95
CA MET A 84 -2.55 -16.24 -11.82
C MET A 84 -3.66 -17.28 -11.70
N LEU A 85 -4.15 -17.82 -12.81
CA LEU A 85 -5.23 -18.82 -12.83
C LEU A 85 -4.74 -20.24 -12.47
N GLY A 86 -3.44 -20.44 -12.37
CA GLY A 86 -2.83 -21.71 -12.05
C GLY A 86 -2.96 -22.78 -13.14
N THR A 87 -2.46 -23.97 -12.83
CA THR A 87 -2.54 -25.12 -13.73
C THR A 87 -3.96 -25.69 -13.80
N PRO A 88 -4.32 -26.45 -14.85
CA PRO A 88 -5.62 -27.14 -14.93
C PRO A 88 -5.92 -28.00 -13.70
N GLU A 89 -4.89 -28.64 -13.12
CA GLU A 89 -5.03 -29.45 -11.91
C GLU A 89 -5.38 -28.59 -10.69
N GLN A 90 -4.79 -27.40 -10.58
CA GLN A 90 -5.09 -26.45 -9.50
C GLN A 90 -6.52 -25.90 -9.62
N ARG A 91 -6.97 -25.61 -10.85
CA ARG A 91 -8.36 -25.20 -11.10
C ARG A 91 -9.36 -26.30 -10.75
N GLN A 92 -9.02 -27.56 -11.06
CA GLN A 92 -9.86 -28.68 -10.69
C GLN A 92 -9.92 -28.91 -9.18
N ALA A 93 -8.80 -28.74 -8.47
CA ALA A 93 -8.76 -28.78 -7.01
C ALA A 93 -9.63 -27.69 -6.38
N MET A 94 -9.59 -26.47 -6.94
CA MET A 94 -10.44 -25.35 -6.50
C MET A 94 -11.94 -25.65 -6.72
N ILE A 95 -12.33 -26.26 -7.84
CA ILE A 95 -13.73 -26.67 -8.10
C ILE A 95 -14.19 -27.71 -7.06
N GLU A 96 -13.32 -28.65 -6.71
CA GLU A 96 -13.63 -29.64 -5.67
C GLU A 96 -13.75 -29.01 -4.28
N GLU A 97 -12.95 -27.99 -3.99
CA GLU A 97 -13.00 -27.24 -2.73
C GLU A 97 -14.29 -26.44 -2.62
N LEU A 98 -14.69 -25.71 -3.66
CA LEU A 98 -15.98 -25.00 -3.74
C LEU A 98 -17.16 -25.96 -3.54
N ARG A 99 -17.08 -27.19 -4.11
CA ARG A 99 -18.12 -28.21 -3.92
C ARG A 99 -18.17 -28.75 -2.50
N LYS A 100 -17.02 -28.87 -1.81
CA LYS A 100 -16.96 -29.24 -0.38
C LYS A 100 -17.53 -28.16 0.54
N GLU A 101 -17.39 -26.91 0.15
CA GLU A 101 -17.97 -25.75 0.87
C GLU A 101 -19.48 -25.58 0.62
N GLY A 102 -20.09 -26.48 -0.16
CA GLY A 102 -21.52 -26.49 -0.43
C GLY A 102 -21.97 -25.58 -1.57
N VAL A 103 -21.01 -25.03 -2.35
CA VAL A 103 -21.30 -24.23 -3.53
C VAL A 103 -21.75 -25.16 -4.67
N SER A 104 -23.01 -25.04 -5.10
CA SER A 104 -23.53 -25.81 -6.22
C SER A 104 -23.21 -25.12 -7.54
N LEU A 105 -22.14 -25.56 -8.21
CA LEU A 105 -21.76 -25.05 -9.53
C LEU A 105 -22.62 -25.69 -10.62
N THR A 106 -23.03 -24.92 -11.62
CA THR A 106 -23.68 -25.46 -12.82
C THR A 106 -22.62 -26.13 -13.73
N PRO A 107 -23.00 -27.10 -14.57
CA PRO A 107 -22.07 -27.73 -15.52
C PRO A 107 -21.38 -26.70 -16.46
N GLU A 108 -22.08 -25.59 -16.79
CA GLU A 108 -21.55 -24.52 -17.60
C GLU A 108 -20.49 -23.70 -16.84
N GLN A 109 -20.70 -23.45 -15.56
CA GLN A 109 -19.72 -22.78 -14.69
C GLN A 109 -18.48 -23.65 -14.47
N GLU A 110 -18.63 -24.96 -14.27
CA GLU A 110 -17.51 -25.88 -14.16
C GLU A 110 -16.67 -25.91 -15.45
N ALA A 111 -17.33 -25.97 -16.62
CA ALA A 111 -16.65 -25.94 -17.91
C ALA A 111 -15.94 -24.59 -18.16
N ALA A 112 -16.56 -23.49 -17.75
CA ALA A 112 -15.98 -22.16 -17.86
C ALA A 112 -14.76 -21.95 -16.94
N LEU A 113 -14.79 -22.47 -15.70
CA LEU A 113 -13.65 -22.48 -14.78
C LEU A 113 -12.47 -23.34 -15.27
N GLN A 114 -12.73 -24.35 -16.09
CA GLN A 114 -11.71 -25.18 -16.74
C GLN A 114 -11.19 -24.61 -18.06
N SER A 115 -11.76 -23.49 -18.53
CA SER A 115 -11.36 -22.84 -19.78
C SER A 115 -9.91 -22.36 -19.71
N ASP A 116 -9.19 -22.43 -20.83
CA ASP A 116 -7.86 -21.81 -20.98
C ASP A 116 -7.92 -20.31 -21.30
N ASP A 117 -9.15 -19.77 -21.43
CA ASP A 117 -9.37 -18.34 -21.62
C ASP A 117 -9.52 -17.64 -20.26
N PRO A 118 -8.55 -16.78 -19.87
CA PRO A 118 -8.57 -16.12 -18.57
C PRO A 118 -9.76 -15.17 -18.39
N GLU A 119 -10.31 -14.58 -19.47
CA GLU A 119 -11.48 -13.71 -19.38
C GLU A 119 -12.72 -14.50 -18.99
N VAL A 120 -12.92 -15.69 -19.56
CA VAL A 120 -14.04 -16.59 -19.25
C VAL A 120 -13.98 -17.07 -17.79
N VAL A 121 -12.79 -17.41 -17.31
CA VAL A 121 -12.60 -17.89 -15.92
C VAL A 121 -12.88 -16.75 -14.92
N LEU A 122 -12.35 -15.55 -15.16
CA LEU A 122 -12.56 -14.38 -14.29
C LEU A 122 -14.03 -13.95 -14.25
N GLU A 123 -14.70 -13.94 -15.40
CA GLU A 123 -16.13 -13.60 -15.47
C GLU A 123 -16.98 -14.62 -14.71
N THR A 124 -16.65 -15.90 -14.85
CA THR A 124 -17.35 -16.97 -14.13
C THR A 124 -17.12 -16.88 -12.62
N MET A 125 -15.89 -16.60 -12.18
CA MET A 125 -15.61 -16.36 -10.75
C MET A 125 -16.41 -15.18 -10.19
N GLN A 126 -16.52 -14.08 -10.94
CA GLN A 126 -17.34 -12.93 -10.53
C GLN A 126 -18.82 -13.28 -10.45
N GLN A 127 -19.34 -14.08 -11.36
CA GLN A 127 -20.74 -14.54 -11.33
C GLN A 127 -21.01 -15.44 -10.11
N ILE A 128 -20.08 -16.35 -9.79
CA ILE A 128 -20.18 -17.21 -8.62
C ILE A 128 -20.15 -16.36 -7.34
N ASP A 129 -19.24 -15.41 -7.24
CA ASP A 129 -19.14 -14.51 -6.08
C ASP A 129 -20.41 -13.65 -5.90
N GLN A 130 -21.02 -13.18 -7.00
CA GLN A 130 -22.29 -12.45 -6.95
C GLN A 130 -23.47 -13.36 -6.56
N GLN A 131 -23.48 -14.61 -6.98
CA GLN A 131 -24.55 -15.55 -6.70
C GLN A 131 -24.55 -16.03 -5.25
N PHE A 132 -23.37 -16.20 -4.65
CA PHE A 132 -23.21 -16.71 -3.28
C PHE A 132 -22.88 -15.63 -2.26
N GLY A 133 -22.33 -14.48 -2.70
CA GLY A 133 -22.09 -13.32 -1.83
C GLY A 133 -23.35 -12.56 -1.37
N ASN A 134 -24.50 -12.78 -2.02
CA ASN A 134 -25.77 -12.14 -1.69
C ASN A 134 -26.71 -13.00 -0.82
N SER A 135 -26.34 -14.24 -0.47
CA SER A 135 -27.24 -15.13 0.25
C SER A 135 -27.25 -14.96 1.77
N ASP A 136 -26.41 -14.10 2.34
CA ASP A 136 -26.36 -13.86 3.80
C ASP A 136 -27.12 -12.62 4.26
N GLY A 137 -28.04 -12.08 3.47
CA GLY A 137 -28.68 -10.79 3.71
C GLY A 137 -30.21 -10.74 3.76
N ASP A 138 -30.92 -11.88 3.87
CA ASP A 138 -32.40 -11.81 3.97
C ASP A 138 -32.97 -12.87 4.93
N ASP A 139 -32.83 -12.62 6.24
CA ASP A 139 -33.72 -13.23 7.23
C ASP A 139 -34.71 -12.17 7.70
N GLY A 140 -35.87 -12.21 7.03
CA GLY A 140 -37.00 -11.37 7.26
C GLY A 140 -37.55 -11.45 8.65
N SER A 141 -37.60 -10.32 9.29
CA SER A 141 -38.46 -10.06 10.45
C SER A 141 -39.92 -9.97 10.04
N SER A 142 -40.69 -11.00 10.27
CA SER A 142 -42.17 -10.89 10.27
C SER A 142 -42.67 -10.52 11.64
N GLU A 143 -43.39 -9.42 11.66
CA GLU A 143 -44.22 -8.90 12.75
C GLU A 143 -45.14 -9.95 13.37
N GLY A 144 -45.18 -9.96 14.69
CA GLY A 144 -46.20 -10.60 15.48
C GLY A 144 -46.65 -9.64 16.58
N VAL A 145 -47.67 -8.82 16.30
CA VAL A 145 -48.41 -8.03 17.28
C VAL A 145 -49.29 -8.97 18.12
N ALA A 146 -49.09 -8.96 19.43
CA ALA A 146 -50.10 -9.42 20.38
C ALA A 146 -50.10 -8.54 21.63
N THR A 147 -51.16 -7.75 21.72
CA THR A 147 -51.66 -7.04 22.90
C THR A 147 -52.22 -8.02 23.94
N ALA A 148 -51.89 -7.88 25.22
CA ALA A 148 -52.78 -8.06 26.37
C ALA A 148 -52.03 -7.79 27.65
N ASP A 149 -52.45 -6.80 28.30
CA ASP A 149 -53.27 -6.73 29.51
C ASP A 149 -52.48 -6.62 30.84
N THR A 150 -52.87 -5.61 31.53
CA THR A 150 -52.43 -4.98 32.74
C THR A 150 -52.76 -5.82 33.95
N GLN A 151 -51.84 -5.95 34.92
CA GLN A 151 -52.12 -5.88 36.34
C GLN A 151 -50.86 -5.63 37.21
N PRO A 152 -50.93 -4.73 38.21
CA PRO A 152 -49.80 -4.45 39.10
C PRO A 152 -49.78 -5.45 40.22
N ARG A 153 -48.59 -5.99 40.49
CA ARG A 153 -48.31 -6.71 41.74
C ARG A 153 -47.10 -6.07 42.42
N ASP A 154 -47.30 -5.67 43.65
CA ASP A 154 -46.31 -5.21 44.59
C ASP A 154 -45.14 -6.22 44.63
N ALA A 155 -43.95 -5.79 44.31
CA ALA A 155 -42.75 -6.60 44.37
C ALA A 155 -41.74 -5.98 45.33
N GLU A 156 -41.53 -6.70 46.38
CA GLU A 156 -40.43 -6.75 47.33
C GLU A 156 -39.09 -6.41 46.65
N PHE A 157 -38.38 -5.44 47.24
CA PHE A 157 -37.03 -5.04 46.84
C PHE A 157 -36.05 -6.18 47.10
N ASP A 158 -35.84 -7.07 46.15
CA ASP A 158 -34.74 -8.00 46.13
C ASP A 158 -33.59 -7.39 45.34
N ASN A 159 -32.47 -7.18 46.04
CA ASN A 159 -31.27 -6.52 45.53
C ASN A 159 -30.64 -7.40 44.43
N PRO A 160 -30.64 -6.99 43.12
CA PRO A 160 -30.10 -7.84 42.08
C PRO A 160 -28.59 -7.99 42.28
N ARG A 161 -28.14 -9.21 42.53
CA ARG A 161 -26.72 -9.58 42.39
C ARG A 161 -26.25 -9.09 41.02
N PRO A 162 -25.04 -8.48 40.93
CA PRO A 162 -24.49 -8.11 39.61
C PRO A 162 -24.35 -9.39 38.78
N VAL A 163 -25.18 -9.49 37.78
CA VAL A 163 -25.04 -10.49 36.73
C VAL A 163 -23.69 -10.17 36.06
N ALA A 164 -22.72 -11.05 36.26
CA ALA A 164 -21.48 -10.97 35.49
C ALA A 164 -21.86 -10.98 34.01
N VAL A 165 -21.74 -9.84 33.37
CA VAL A 165 -21.84 -9.72 31.90
C VAL A 165 -20.73 -10.61 31.36
N GLN A 166 -21.09 -11.81 30.93
CA GLN A 166 -20.19 -12.65 30.15
C GLN A 166 -19.95 -11.86 28.87
N GLU A 167 -18.79 -11.16 28.82
CA GLU A 167 -18.29 -10.60 27.59
C GLU A 167 -18.19 -11.78 26.60
N ARG A 168 -19.09 -11.80 25.61
CA ARG A 168 -18.95 -12.72 24.49
C ARG A 168 -17.56 -12.49 23.92
N PRO A 169 -16.76 -13.56 23.69
CA PRO A 169 -15.49 -13.43 22.99
C PRO A 169 -15.73 -12.62 21.72
N ALA A 170 -14.97 -11.56 21.54
CA ALA A 170 -15.09 -10.74 20.34
C ALA A 170 -14.94 -11.66 19.13
N GLU A 171 -15.98 -11.72 18.29
CA GLU A 171 -16.00 -12.53 17.09
C GLU A 171 -14.79 -12.16 16.22
N VAL A 172 -13.91 -13.14 15.98
CA VAL A 172 -12.72 -12.94 15.18
C VAL A 172 -13.15 -13.00 13.72
N LEU A 173 -13.32 -11.80 13.11
CA LEU A 173 -13.67 -11.68 11.71
C LEU A 173 -12.59 -12.29 10.83
N SER A 174 -12.99 -12.87 9.69
CA SER A 174 -12.04 -13.20 8.63
C SER A 174 -11.36 -11.94 8.09
N TYR A 175 -10.16 -12.10 7.49
CA TYR A 175 -9.44 -10.97 6.92
C TYR A 175 -10.26 -10.23 5.85
N ALA A 176 -10.91 -10.97 4.96
CA ALA A 176 -11.75 -10.40 3.91
C ALA A 176 -12.91 -9.57 4.49
N GLU A 177 -13.54 -10.03 5.57
CA GLU A 177 -14.61 -9.31 6.24
C GLU A 177 -14.09 -8.08 6.98
N ALA A 178 -12.96 -8.18 7.67
CA ALA A 178 -12.31 -7.05 8.30
C ALA A 178 -11.92 -5.98 7.26
N ALA A 179 -11.45 -6.39 6.08
CA ALA A 179 -11.12 -5.49 4.98
C ALA A 179 -12.34 -4.79 4.39
N ARG A 180 -13.47 -5.49 4.23
CA ARG A 180 -14.74 -4.88 3.76
C ARG A 180 -15.30 -3.84 4.74
N ARG A 181 -15.11 -4.04 6.04
CA ARG A 181 -15.60 -3.12 7.09
C ARG A 181 -14.67 -1.92 7.33
N ALA A 182 -13.47 -1.91 6.76
CA ALA A 182 -12.51 -0.83 6.95
C ALA A 182 -12.96 0.46 6.27
N VAL A 183 -12.91 1.56 7.01
CA VAL A 183 -13.29 2.89 6.53
C VAL A 183 -12.06 3.64 6.03
N PHE A 184 -12.10 4.04 4.76
CA PHE A 184 -11.03 4.80 4.14
C PHE A 184 -11.22 6.31 4.33
N ASN A 185 -10.17 6.98 4.77
CA ASN A 185 -10.07 8.43 4.88
C ASN A 185 -9.05 8.97 3.87
N ARG A 186 -9.27 10.19 3.39
CA ARG A 186 -8.36 10.92 2.47
C ARG A 186 -8.05 12.30 3.04
N GLY A 187 -6.98 12.91 2.54
CA GLY A 187 -6.56 14.24 2.97
C GLY A 187 -5.90 14.24 4.34
N ARG A 188 -6.18 15.26 5.16
CA ARG A 188 -5.50 15.45 6.44
C ARG A 188 -6.11 14.59 7.54
N TYR A 189 -5.27 13.81 8.18
CA TYR A 189 -5.62 12.99 9.36
C TYR A 189 -4.92 13.55 10.58
N THR A 190 -5.69 13.93 11.62
CA THR A 190 -5.17 14.54 12.86
C THR A 190 -5.39 13.64 14.06
N ARG A 191 -4.44 13.66 14.98
CA ARG A 191 -4.53 13.02 16.30
C ARG A 191 -4.20 14.07 17.36
N ASP A 192 -5.21 14.79 17.80
CA ASP A 192 -5.09 15.94 18.70
C ASP A 192 -4.44 15.58 20.04
N ALA A 193 -4.75 14.38 20.58
CA ALA A 193 -4.17 13.91 21.85
C ALA A 193 -2.64 13.89 21.86
N ILE A 194 -2.01 13.58 20.71
CA ILE A 194 -0.55 13.58 20.56
C ILE A 194 -0.04 14.78 19.75
N GLY A 195 -0.94 15.57 19.20
CA GLY A 195 -0.62 16.77 18.42
C GLY A 195 0.02 16.50 17.08
N VAL A 196 -0.39 15.42 16.39
CA VAL A 196 0.15 14.98 15.10
C VAL A 196 -0.87 15.20 13.98
N SER A 197 -0.39 15.66 12.83
CA SER A 197 -1.16 15.76 11.59
C SER A 197 -0.41 15.04 10.46
N ILE A 198 -1.08 14.10 9.78
CA ILE A 198 -0.59 13.41 8.60
C ILE A 198 -1.35 13.95 7.38
N ASP A 199 -0.66 14.58 6.44
CA ASP A 199 -1.23 15.00 5.17
C ASP A 199 -1.08 13.88 4.15
N VAL A 200 -2.16 13.11 3.95
CA VAL A 200 -2.18 11.93 3.08
C VAL A 200 -2.22 12.38 1.62
N PRO A 201 -1.21 12.02 0.79
CA PRO A 201 -1.18 12.41 -0.62
C PRO A 201 -2.39 11.86 -1.39
N SER A 202 -2.79 12.54 -2.48
CA SER A 202 -4.02 12.23 -3.22
C SER A 202 -4.11 10.80 -3.75
N LYS A 203 -2.97 10.17 -4.06
CA LYS A 203 -2.89 8.77 -4.52
C LYS A 203 -2.96 7.74 -3.39
N PHE A 204 -3.11 8.20 -2.16
CA PHE A 204 -3.17 7.34 -0.99
C PHE A 204 -4.47 7.53 -0.23
N ARG A 205 -4.82 6.53 0.52
CA ARG A 205 -5.94 6.51 1.46
C ARG A 205 -5.48 5.89 2.77
N LEU A 206 -6.12 6.27 3.85
CA LEU A 206 -5.74 5.89 5.20
C LEU A 206 -6.90 5.13 5.86
N ILE A 207 -6.60 4.05 6.59
CA ILE A 207 -7.53 3.41 7.53
C ILE A 207 -7.08 3.69 8.97
N SER A 208 -8.06 3.75 9.87
CA SER A 208 -7.84 4.08 11.28
C SER A 208 -7.04 3.01 12.03
N ALA A 209 -6.49 3.36 13.20
CA ALA A 209 -5.87 2.41 14.12
C ALA A 209 -6.78 1.23 14.46
N THR A 210 -8.07 1.46 14.62
CA THR A 210 -9.05 0.42 14.96
C THR A 210 -9.18 -0.59 13.83
N ASP A 211 -9.29 -0.10 12.58
CA ASP A 211 -9.40 -0.97 11.41
C ASP A 211 -8.08 -1.71 11.14
N ALA A 212 -6.93 -1.01 11.24
CA ALA A 212 -5.61 -1.60 11.09
C ALA A 212 -5.37 -2.75 12.08
N ARG A 213 -5.67 -2.53 13.37
CA ARG A 213 -5.56 -3.58 14.41
C ARG A 213 -6.54 -4.73 14.20
N ARG A 214 -7.76 -4.44 13.70
CA ARG A 214 -8.72 -5.51 13.35
C ARG A 214 -8.18 -6.41 12.25
N LEU A 215 -7.53 -5.83 11.24
CA LEU A 215 -6.86 -6.58 10.16
C LEU A 215 -5.67 -7.41 10.67
N ASP A 216 -4.83 -6.84 11.54
CA ASP A 216 -3.73 -7.60 12.16
C ASP A 216 -4.25 -8.78 12.99
N ARG A 217 -5.30 -8.57 13.79
CA ARG A 217 -5.95 -9.63 14.57
C ARG A 217 -6.51 -10.74 13.68
N SER A 218 -7.13 -10.39 12.57
CA SER A 218 -7.69 -11.37 11.62
C SER A 218 -6.61 -12.24 10.94
N ARG A 219 -5.34 -11.77 10.95
CA ARG A 219 -4.16 -12.53 10.51
C ARG A 219 -3.46 -13.29 11.67
N GLY A 220 -4.02 -13.30 12.85
CA GLY A 220 -3.37 -13.87 14.04
C GLY A 220 -2.15 -13.08 14.52
N ARG A 221 -1.98 -11.82 14.08
CA ARG A 221 -0.90 -10.96 14.54
C ARG A 221 -1.29 -10.28 15.86
N SER A 222 -0.30 -10.02 16.71
CA SER A 222 -0.50 -9.22 17.92
C SER A 222 -0.78 -7.76 17.55
N GLU A 223 -1.71 -7.14 18.27
CA GLU A 223 -2.00 -5.72 18.11
C GLU A 223 -0.85 -4.87 18.66
N ASP A 224 -0.31 -3.98 17.86
CA ASP A 224 0.62 -2.95 18.35
C ASP A 224 -0.18 -1.69 18.73
N PRO A 225 -0.21 -1.31 20.03
CA PRO A 225 -0.95 -0.14 20.48
C PRO A 225 -0.40 1.18 19.91
N ARG A 226 0.84 1.19 19.42
CA ARG A 226 1.47 2.36 18.81
C ARG A 226 0.95 2.66 17.39
N VAL A 227 0.29 1.69 16.73
CA VAL A 227 -0.28 1.89 15.39
C VAL A 227 -1.37 2.95 15.45
N LEU A 228 -1.18 4.01 14.66
CA LEU A 228 -2.13 5.11 14.46
C LEU A 228 -3.01 4.89 13.23
N ALA A 229 -2.43 4.34 12.18
CA ALA A 229 -3.10 4.17 10.89
C ALA A 229 -2.30 3.24 9.97
N TRP A 230 -2.97 2.68 8.94
CA TRP A 230 -2.30 2.22 7.74
C TRP A 230 -2.58 3.18 6.58
N VAL A 231 -1.56 3.47 5.78
CA VAL A 231 -1.68 4.27 4.56
C VAL A 231 -1.45 3.36 3.37
N ILE A 232 -2.41 3.33 2.46
CA ILE A 232 -2.49 2.35 1.37
C ILE A 232 -2.60 3.11 0.05
N HIS A 233 -1.83 2.71 -0.95
CA HIS A 233 -1.96 3.28 -2.29
C HIS A 233 -3.34 2.97 -2.88
N GLU A 234 -3.98 3.93 -3.54
CA GLU A 234 -5.38 3.81 -4.01
C GLU A 234 -5.63 2.64 -4.99
N ARG A 235 -4.58 2.20 -5.71
CA ARG A 235 -4.65 1.07 -6.64
C ARG A 235 -4.53 -0.31 -6.00
N LEU A 236 -4.21 -0.37 -4.71
CA LEU A 236 -4.08 -1.63 -3.98
C LEU A 236 -5.40 -2.00 -3.33
N SER A 237 -5.76 -3.26 -3.40
CA SER A 237 -6.92 -3.78 -2.67
C SER A 237 -6.53 -4.11 -1.23
N LEU A 238 -7.33 -3.64 -0.26
CA LEU A 238 -7.16 -4.04 1.13
C LEU A 238 -7.57 -5.51 1.35
N ALA A 239 -8.39 -6.07 0.45
CA ALA A 239 -8.79 -7.48 0.51
C ALA A 239 -7.64 -8.42 0.14
N ASP A 240 -6.61 -7.93 -0.57
CA ASP A 240 -5.38 -8.67 -0.82
C ASP A 240 -4.51 -8.68 0.46
N PRO A 241 -4.33 -9.82 1.12
CA PRO A 241 -3.55 -9.92 2.35
C PRO A 241 -2.06 -9.59 2.13
N ASP A 242 -1.55 -9.75 0.92
CA ASP A 242 -0.15 -9.51 0.58
C ASP A 242 0.10 -8.09 0.03
N ALA A 243 -0.97 -7.27 -0.08
CA ALA A 243 -0.84 -5.88 -0.47
C ALA A 243 0.01 -5.10 0.54
N TRP A 244 1.09 -4.48 0.06
CA TRP A 244 1.92 -3.65 0.91
C TRP A 244 1.17 -2.40 1.39
N HIS A 245 1.50 -1.95 2.58
CA HIS A 245 0.96 -0.73 3.17
C HIS A 245 2.03 -0.03 4.02
N VAL A 246 1.85 1.25 4.24
CA VAL A 246 2.66 2.00 5.20
C VAL A 246 1.98 1.92 6.55
N THR A 247 2.69 1.42 7.56
CA THR A 247 2.25 1.49 8.94
C THR A 247 2.72 2.80 9.55
N ALA A 248 1.77 3.64 9.98
CA ALA A 248 2.05 4.84 10.76
C ALA A 248 1.96 4.52 12.26
N ARG A 249 3.03 4.78 13.03
CA ARG A 249 3.13 4.48 14.48
C ARG A 249 3.57 5.72 15.26
N TRP A 250 3.17 5.77 16.53
CA TRP A 250 3.63 6.79 17.46
C TRP A 250 4.56 6.20 18.52
N ASN A 251 5.79 6.65 18.52
CA ASN A 251 6.78 6.29 19.54
C ASN A 251 6.87 7.44 20.56
N SER A 252 6.35 7.23 21.78
CA SER A 252 6.20 8.26 22.84
C SER A 252 7.38 8.32 23.80
N ASP A 253 8.56 7.85 23.39
CA ASP A 253 9.72 7.66 24.28
C ASP A 253 10.41 8.97 24.70
N GLY A 254 9.95 10.10 24.19
CA GLY A 254 10.53 11.42 24.46
C GLY A 254 11.26 12.01 23.27
N TRP A 255 12.00 13.09 23.53
CA TRP A 255 12.80 13.77 22.54
C TRP A 255 14.01 12.92 22.13
N VAL A 256 14.10 12.60 20.85
CA VAL A 256 15.20 11.79 20.29
C VAL A 256 16.39 12.71 19.99
N GLY A 257 17.54 12.44 20.60
CA GLY A 257 18.77 13.20 20.36
C GLY A 257 19.33 12.97 18.96
N THR A 258 19.92 14.01 18.37
CA THR A 258 20.65 13.90 17.12
C THR A 258 22.14 13.60 17.37
N THR A 259 22.69 12.72 16.54
CA THR A 259 24.13 12.42 16.49
C THR A 259 24.55 12.39 15.02
N PRO A 260 25.80 12.66 14.69
CA PRO A 260 26.29 12.47 13.33
C PRO A 260 25.99 11.07 12.83
N LEU A 261 25.52 10.95 11.60
CA LEU A 261 25.23 9.68 10.93
C LEU A 261 26.34 9.39 9.93
N ASP A 262 27.24 8.45 10.30
CA ASP A 262 28.25 7.90 9.39
C ASP A 262 27.74 6.53 8.91
N GLY A 263 27.29 6.45 7.68
CA GLY A 263 26.65 5.26 7.13
C GLY A 263 27.48 3.97 7.27
N PRO A 264 28.78 3.95 6.91
CA PRO A 264 29.65 2.79 7.10
C PRO A 264 29.79 2.38 8.57
N ALA A 265 30.06 3.33 9.48
CA ALA A 265 30.20 3.03 10.91
C ALA A 265 28.87 2.56 11.53
N LEU A 266 27.73 3.11 11.11
CA LEU A 266 26.42 2.65 11.55
C LEU A 266 26.12 1.23 11.06
N LEU A 267 26.49 0.89 9.82
CA LEU A 267 26.30 -0.45 9.29
C LEU A 267 27.14 -1.46 10.07
N GLU A 268 28.42 -1.16 10.31
CA GLU A 268 29.29 -2.01 11.12
C GLU A 268 28.70 -2.23 12.53
N ALA A 269 28.21 -1.17 13.18
CA ALA A 269 27.57 -1.25 14.49
C ALA A 269 26.28 -2.07 14.45
N ALA A 270 25.45 -1.91 13.42
CA ALA A 270 24.20 -2.65 13.25
C ALA A 270 24.45 -4.16 13.05
N LEU A 271 25.43 -4.53 12.20
CA LEU A 271 25.79 -5.92 11.95
C LEU A 271 26.51 -6.58 13.14
N ALA A 272 27.23 -5.81 13.94
CA ALA A 272 27.88 -6.30 15.16
C ALA A 272 26.89 -6.53 16.32
N ASN A 273 25.68 -5.96 16.23
CA ASN A 273 24.66 -6.05 17.27
C ASN A 273 24.00 -7.44 17.27
N LYS A 274 24.41 -8.29 18.22
CA LYS A 274 23.89 -9.67 18.37
C LYS A 274 22.50 -9.76 18.99
N THR A 275 22.04 -8.69 19.63
CA THR A 275 20.75 -8.63 20.32
C THR A 275 20.01 -7.36 19.92
N PRO A 276 19.59 -7.27 18.64
CA PRO A 276 18.92 -6.08 18.16
C PRO A 276 17.59 -5.88 18.90
N THR A 277 17.35 -4.65 19.32
CA THR A 277 16.08 -4.24 19.95
C THR A 277 15.38 -3.24 19.02
N PRO A 278 14.65 -3.73 18.00
CA PRO A 278 14.02 -2.85 17.03
C PRO A 278 12.98 -1.94 17.71
N ARG A 279 13.21 -0.63 17.65
CA ARG A 279 12.23 0.37 18.12
C ARG A 279 11.28 0.77 17.00
N VAL A 280 11.65 0.48 15.76
CA VAL A 280 10.85 0.62 14.55
C VAL A 280 10.27 -0.73 14.12
N LEU A 281 9.25 -0.71 13.25
CA LEU A 281 8.68 -1.93 12.70
C LEU A 281 9.65 -2.53 11.68
N VAL A 282 10.04 -3.79 11.87
CA VAL A 282 10.92 -4.52 10.95
C VAL A 282 10.31 -5.87 10.57
N SER A 283 10.68 -6.41 9.42
CA SER A 283 10.37 -7.77 9.02
C SER A 283 11.13 -8.79 9.87
N GLN A 284 10.61 -10.02 9.94
CA GLN A 284 11.27 -11.12 10.63
C GLN A 284 12.42 -11.65 9.76
N GLY A 285 13.60 -11.07 9.91
CA GLY A 285 14.76 -11.43 9.11
C GLY A 285 16.07 -10.92 9.70
N GLU A 286 17.17 -11.43 9.17
CA GLU A 286 18.52 -10.98 9.50
C GLU A 286 18.85 -9.73 8.67
N LEU A 287 19.37 -8.69 9.31
CA LEU A 287 19.90 -7.51 8.63
C LEU A 287 21.19 -7.89 7.90
N ILE A 288 21.27 -7.61 6.61
CA ILE A 288 22.46 -7.83 5.79
C ILE A 288 23.10 -6.52 5.31
N GLY A 289 22.37 -5.42 5.31
CA GLY A 289 22.91 -4.13 4.90
C GLY A 289 21.89 -2.99 4.96
N TYR A 290 22.36 -1.79 4.61
CA TYR A 290 21.50 -0.69 4.27
C TYR A 290 21.33 -0.60 2.75
N ALA A 291 20.10 -0.77 2.27
CA ALA A 291 19.74 -0.48 0.89
C ALA A 291 19.74 1.04 0.62
N ALA A 292 19.44 1.85 1.65
CA ALA A 292 19.64 3.30 1.69
C ALA A 292 20.20 3.67 3.07
N ALA A 293 21.35 4.32 3.09
CA ALA A 293 22.01 4.71 4.35
C ALA A 293 21.14 5.68 5.17
N PRO A 294 21.20 5.62 6.52
CA PRO A 294 20.46 6.54 7.38
C PRO A 294 20.83 8.00 7.10
N ARG A 295 19.81 8.84 6.98
CA ARG A 295 19.95 10.28 6.77
C ARG A 295 18.96 11.03 7.66
N PHE A 296 19.45 12.13 8.23
CA PHE A 296 18.63 13.04 9.03
C PHE A 296 18.64 14.45 8.43
N GLU A 297 17.49 14.89 7.96
CA GLU A 297 17.30 16.17 7.32
C GLU A 297 15.90 16.71 7.64
N ASP A 298 15.74 18.01 7.89
CA ASP A 298 14.46 18.65 8.16
C ASP A 298 13.61 17.95 9.25
N GLN A 299 14.26 17.45 10.30
CA GLN A 299 13.63 16.70 11.40
C GLN A 299 13.04 15.36 10.97
N VAL A 300 13.42 14.84 9.82
CA VAL A 300 13.08 13.50 9.33
C VAL A 300 14.34 12.65 9.31
N LEU A 301 14.29 11.52 10.00
CA LEU A 301 15.27 10.44 9.88
C LEU A 301 14.70 9.42 8.91
N ASP A 302 15.43 9.11 7.84
CA ASP A 302 15.01 8.09 6.86
C ASP A 302 16.16 7.14 6.50
N TRP A 303 15.83 5.85 6.26
CA TRP A 303 16.75 4.83 5.78
C TRP A 303 15.97 3.62 5.22
N ALA A 304 16.68 2.72 4.56
CA ALA A 304 16.15 1.43 4.16
C ALA A 304 17.14 0.31 4.49
N GLU A 305 16.64 -0.79 5.02
CA GLU A 305 17.39 -1.98 5.40
C GLU A 305 17.17 -3.09 4.39
N GLU A 306 18.21 -3.84 4.11
CA GLU A 306 18.14 -5.09 3.37
C GLU A 306 18.21 -6.25 4.36
N ARG A 307 17.24 -7.17 4.25
CA ARG A 307 17.08 -8.29 5.18
C ARG A 307 16.88 -9.61 4.45
N VAL A 308 17.31 -10.70 5.04
CA VAL A 308 16.97 -12.07 4.62
C VAL A 308 15.95 -12.63 5.58
N LEU A 309 14.79 -13.06 5.05
CA LEU A 309 13.70 -13.59 5.89
C LEU A 309 14.08 -14.93 6.52
N VAL A 310 13.71 -15.13 7.78
CA VAL A 310 14.10 -16.33 8.58
C VAL A 310 13.62 -17.65 7.97
N ASN A 311 12.46 -17.64 7.29
CA ASN A 311 11.82 -18.87 6.79
C ASN A 311 11.96 -19.06 5.26
N SER A 312 12.64 -18.15 4.61
CA SER A 312 12.92 -18.21 3.16
C SER A 312 14.24 -17.47 2.93
N ASP A 313 15.07 -17.93 2.01
CA ASP A 313 16.28 -17.18 1.63
C ASP A 313 15.95 -15.92 0.80
N GLU A 314 14.75 -15.41 0.92
CA GLU A 314 14.26 -14.24 0.18
C GLU A 314 14.84 -12.97 0.78
N GLN A 315 15.45 -12.15 -0.09
CA GLN A 315 15.93 -10.82 0.27
C GLN A 315 14.80 -9.81 0.09
N VAL A 316 14.54 -9.06 1.15
CA VAL A 316 13.52 -8.01 1.20
C VAL A 316 14.12 -6.70 1.66
N VAL A 317 13.39 -5.61 1.44
CA VAL A 317 13.72 -4.30 1.99
C VAL A 317 12.66 -3.84 2.98
N ASP A 318 13.13 -3.30 4.10
CA ASP A 318 12.35 -2.57 5.08
C ASP A 318 12.70 -1.09 4.97
N CYS A 319 11.71 -0.23 4.77
CA CYS A 319 11.91 1.21 4.62
C CYS A 319 11.29 1.95 5.79
N HIS A 320 12.03 2.92 6.32
CA HIS A 320 11.66 3.67 7.51
C HIS A 320 11.81 5.17 7.28
N ALA A 321 10.88 5.94 7.81
CA ALA A 321 11.01 7.37 7.95
C ALA A 321 10.33 7.82 9.25
N LEU A 322 11.03 8.60 10.07
CA LEU A 322 10.52 9.12 11.33
C LEU A 322 10.52 10.64 11.30
N ARG A 323 9.36 11.24 11.49
CA ARG A 323 9.24 12.67 11.78
C ARG A 323 9.41 12.88 13.27
N LEU A 324 10.48 13.56 13.68
CA LEU A 324 10.77 13.80 15.09
C LEU A 324 9.94 14.94 15.64
N GLY A 325 9.45 14.78 16.87
CA GLY A 325 8.70 15.77 17.63
C GLY A 325 9.26 15.98 19.03
N ARG A 326 8.63 16.85 19.79
CA ARG A 326 9.07 17.23 21.15
C ARG A 326 9.04 16.07 22.14
N ARG A 327 8.09 15.13 22.00
CA ARG A 327 7.83 14.05 22.96
C ARG A 327 7.80 12.67 22.33
N GLY A 328 8.38 12.51 21.16
CA GLY A 328 8.39 11.26 20.45
C GLY A 328 8.61 11.43 18.97
N ALA A 329 8.41 10.35 18.24
CA ALA A 329 8.57 10.29 16.81
C ALA A 329 7.34 9.67 16.14
N LEU A 330 6.90 10.26 15.04
CA LEU A 330 5.91 9.68 14.14
C LEU A 330 6.67 8.84 13.09
N GLU A 331 6.52 7.54 13.18
CA GLU A 331 7.16 6.55 12.31
C GLU A 331 6.24 6.18 11.16
N PHE A 332 6.84 6.04 9.97
CA PHE A 332 6.25 5.44 8.78
C PHE A 332 7.16 4.30 8.32
N SER A 333 6.63 3.09 8.28
CA SER A 333 7.39 1.91 7.88
C SER A 333 6.64 1.08 6.84
N ILE A 334 7.36 0.59 5.85
CA ILE A 334 6.94 -0.48 4.94
C ILE A 334 7.96 -1.61 5.14
N VAL A 335 7.49 -2.82 5.39
CA VAL A 335 8.37 -3.96 5.67
C VAL A 335 8.13 -5.12 4.71
N GLY A 336 9.18 -5.86 4.40
CA GLY A 336 9.09 -7.07 3.59
C GLY A 336 8.84 -6.83 2.10
N MET A 337 9.20 -5.66 1.54
CA MET A 337 9.05 -5.44 0.10
C MET A 337 10.19 -6.10 -0.69
N PRO A 338 9.89 -6.58 -1.92
CA PRO A 338 10.94 -7.04 -2.81
C PRO A 338 12.01 -5.96 -3.06
N THR A 339 13.30 -6.34 -3.11
CA THR A 339 14.43 -5.41 -3.28
C THR A 339 14.31 -4.50 -4.52
N LYS A 340 13.70 -5.01 -5.60
CA LYS A 340 13.40 -4.22 -6.82
C LYS A 340 12.47 -3.03 -6.59
N SER A 341 11.77 -3.01 -5.46
CA SER A 341 10.80 -1.96 -5.10
C SER A 341 11.38 -0.91 -4.14
N LEU A 342 12.69 -0.93 -3.89
CA LEU A 342 13.38 -0.02 -2.97
C LEU A 342 13.01 1.46 -3.18
N ALA A 343 13.07 1.96 -4.41
CA ALA A 343 12.77 3.37 -4.69
C ALA A 343 11.32 3.71 -4.28
N LEU A 344 10.34 2.88 -4.67
CA LEU A 344 8.94 3.07 -4.29
C LEU A 344 8.75 3.04 -2.77
N CYS A 345 9.36 2.07 -2.11
CA CYS A 345 9.33 1.86 -0.67
C CYS A 345 9.86 3.10 0.07
N HIS A 346 11.11 3.46 -0.19
CA HIS A 346 11.83 4.54 0.51
C HIS A 346 11.22 5.92 0.25
N GLU A 347 10.90 6.23 -1.02
CA GLU A 347 10.27 7.51 -1.37
C GLU A 347 8.88 7.66 -0.73
N THR A 348 8.10 6.57 -0.62
CA THR A 348 6.76 6.61 -0.02
C THR A 348 6.81 6.95 1.46
N VAL A 349 7.65 6.27 2.25
CA VAL A 349 7.76 6.56 3.70
C VAL A 349 8.31 7.96 3.96
N ARG A 350 9.32 8.38 3.18
CA ARG A 350 9.89 9.72 3.27
C ARG A 350 8.87 10.81 2.91
N LEU A 351 8.08 10.62 1.85
CA LEU A 351 7.03 11.55 1.44
C LEU A 351 6.01 11.75 2.57
N LEU A 352 5.56 10.67 3.21
CA LEU A 352 4.59 10.74 4.32
C LEU A 352 5.19 11.43 5.54
N ALA A 353 6.43 11.12 5.91
CA ALA A 353 7.12 11.78 7.03
C ALA A 353 7.31 13.29 6.78
N THR A 354 7.71 13.67 5.57
CA THR A 354 7.92 15.09 5.20
C THR A 354 6.61 15.87 5.18
N ARG A 355 5.51 15.25 4.75
CA ARG A 355 4.17 15.87 4.73
C ARG A 355 3.47 15.87 6.08
N SER A 356 4.01 15.17 7.06
CA SER A 356 3.47 15.17 8.42
C SER A 356 4.00 16.33 9.21
N SER A 357 3.21 16.80 10.17
CA SER A 357 3.56 17.93 11.02
C SER A 357 3.07 17.74 12.44
N PHE A 358 3.66 18.49 13.35
CA PHE A 358 3.20 18.60 14.73
C PHE A 358 2.45 19.90 14.94
N MET A 359 1.48 19.91 15.86
CA MET A 359 0.78 21.10 16.28
C MET A 359 1.73 22.07 17.02
N PRO A 360 1.42 23.39 17.04
CA PRO A 360 2.23 24.37 17.73
C PRO A 360 2.61 23.96 19.16
N GLY A 361 3.91 24.03 19.46
CA GLY A 361 4.47 23.62 20.75
C GLY A 361 4.74 22.12 20.92
N LYS A 362 4.43 21.31 19.89
CA LYS A 362 4.75 19.86 19.83
C LYS A 362 5.87 19.54 18.85
N GLU A 363 6.34 20.54 18.09
CA GLU A 363 7.41 20.40 17.11
C GLU A 363 8.73 20.00 17.77
N TYR A 364 9.63 19.47 16.96
CA TYR A 364 10.99 19.15 17.41
C TYR A 364 11.74 20.41 17.79
N PRO A 365 12.18 20.58 19.04
CA PRO A 365 12.84 21.79 19.50
C PRO A 365 14.28 21.87 18.96
N SER A 366 14.76 23.09 18.70
CA SER A 366 16.14 23.35 18.28
C SER A 366 17.18 23.10 19.38
N ALA A 367 16.75 23.13 20.65
CA ALA A 367 17.59 22.83 21.80
C ALA A 367 17.05 21.62 22.56
N ALA A 368 17.97 20.82 23.09
CA ALA A 368 17.61 19.65 23.88
C ALA A 368 16.78 20.05 25.12
N PRO A 369 15.64 19.36 25.37
CA PRO A 369 14.83 19.63 26.56
C PRO A 369 15.51 19.11 27.83
N ALA A 370 14.86 19.32 28.99
CA ALA A 370 15.31 18.76 30.25
C ALA A 370 15.47 17.23 30.18
N GLU A 371 16.36 16.68 30.98
CA GLU A 371 16.78 15.26 30.90
C GLU A 371 15.60 14.28 30.97
N GLY A 372 14.64 14.49 31.85
CA GLY A 372 13.45 13.63 31.99
C GLY A 372 12.47 13.65 30.81
N LEU A 373 12.74 14.46 29.77
CA LEU A 373 11.93 14.51 28.54
C LEU A 373 12.67 13.91 27.32
N ARG A 374 13.86 13.37 27.53
CA ARG A 374 14.69 12.78 26.47
C ARG A 374 14.42 11.29 26.33
N ALA A 375 14.42 10.83 25.08
CA ALA A 375 14.48 9.40 24.81
C ALA A 375 15.82 8.82 25.31
N PRO A 376 15.88 7.57 25.73
CA PRO A 376 17.13 6.92 26.15
C PRO A 376 18.04 6.55 24.96
N TYR A 377 17.73 7.03 23.76
CA TYR A 377 18.41 6.70 22.51
C TYR A 377 18.47 7.92 21.57
N THR A 378 19.27 7.79 20.52
CA THR A 378 19.50 8.82 19.48
C THR A 378 19.04 8.33 18.11
N VAL A 379 19.12 9.20 17.09
CA VAL A 379 18.85 8.82 15.70
C VAL A 379 19.77 7.68 15.21
N ALA A 380 21.04 7.65 15.65
CA ALA A 380 21.95 6.57 15.32
C ALA A 380 21.52 5.24 15.95
N THR A 381 21.07 5.26 17.20
CA THR A 381 20.55 4.08 17.90
C THR A 381 19.32 3.50 17.22
N LEU A 382 18.43 4.34 16.72
CA LEU A 382 17.23 3.90 15.96
C LEU A 382 17.65 3.13 14.70
N ALA A 383 18.60 3.66 13.95
CA ALA A 383 19.06 3.05 12.71
C ALA A 383 19.88 1.75 12.92
N THR A 384 20.57 1.60 14.06
CA THR A 384 21.39 0.41 14.37
C THR A 384 20.66 -0.63 15.22
N HIS A 385 19.40 -0.37 15.62
CA HIS A 385 18.65 -1.20 16.56
C HIS A 385 19.39 -1.50 17.86
N ALA A 386 20.29 -0.60 18.25
CA ALA A 386 21.03 -0.75 19.51
C ALA A 386 20.08 -0.66 20.71
N PRO A 387 20.38 -1.37 21.81
CA PRO A 387 19.52 -1.44 23.02
C PRO A 387 19.33 -0.08 23.73
#